data_7d680d360d2a114219e195cabee1e064
#
_entry.id   7d680d360d2a114219e195cabee1e064
#
_cell.length_a   1.000
_cell.length_b   1.000
_cell.length_c   1.000
_cell.angle_alpha   90.00
_cell.angle_beta   90.00
_cell.angle_gamma   90.00
#
_symmetry.space_group_name_H-M   'P 1'
#
loop_
_entity.id
_entity.type
_entity.pdbx_description
1 polymer ?
#
loop_
_entity_poly.entity_id
_entity_poly.type
_entity_poly.pdbx_seq_one_letter_code
_entity_poly.pdbx_strand_id
1 'polypeptide(L)'
;MCIRDRVTSVATRTSPVSRGKWVLENLLGTPAPIPPPGVETNLGGAEAAKTSSLRQRLEAHRASPTCASCHRIMDPMGFALENFDLIGEWREYDGPSKIDSTGQLADGTPVKGPGDLRRAVLGRSDAFMTVATEKLMTYALGRPVGAYDMPTVRAIVHRAAANNDRFSSLITGIIESDAFQKRIKK
;
A
#
# COMPACT_ATOMS: atom_id res chain seq x y z
N MET A 1 -4.65 13.38 -11.32
CA MET A 1 -4.68 11.99 -11.82
C MET A 1 -3.50 11.23 -11.20
N CYS A 2 -3.78 10.32 -10.32
CA CYS A 2 -2.71 9.58 -9.64
C CYS A 2 -2.25 8.41 -10.50
N ILE A 3 -0.97 8.40 -10.91
CA ILE A 3 -0.29 7.25 -11.54
C ILE A 3 -0.51 5.95 -10.73
N ARG A 4 -0.67 6.07 -9.41
CA ARG A 4 -0.97 4.99 -8.46
C ARG A 4 -2.24 4.20 -8.81
N ASP A 5 -3.31 4.87 -9.20
CA ASP A 5 -4.59 4.20 -9.47
C ASP A 5 -4.50 3.32 -10.70
N ARG A 6 -3.70 3.72 -11.68
CA ARG A 6 -3.37 2.91 -12.86
C ARG A 6 -2.48 1.71 -12.53
N VAL A 7 -1.45 1.89 -11.70
CA VAL A 7 -0.50 0.83 -11.33
C VAL A 7 -1.18 -0.26 -10.48
N THR A 8 -2.23 0.12 -9.72
CA THR A 8 -2.94 -0.80 -8.82
C THR A 8 -4.31 -1.24 -9.34
N SER A 9 -4.57 -1.04 -10.61
CA SER A 9 -5.78 -1.48 -11.30
C SER A 9 -5.43 -2.39 -12.47
N VAL A 10 -6.38 -3.22 -12.90
CA VAL A 10 -6.28 -3.97 -14.15
C VAL A 10 -6.97 -3.18 -15.26
N ALA A 11 -6.73 -3.54 -16.53
CA ALA A 11 -7.18 -2.74 -17.68
C ALA A 11 -8.70 -2.45 -17.71
N THR A 12 -9.51 -3.31 -17.10
CA THR A 12 -10.98 -3.25 -17.19
C THR A 12 -11.70 -3.00 -15.87
N ARG A 13 -10.98 -3.03 -14.75
CA ARG A 13 -11.58 -2.87 -13.40
C ARG A 13 -10.55 -2.45 -12.36
N THR A 14 -11.02 -1.92 -11.26
CA THR A 14 -10.22 -1.72 -10.04
C THR A 14 -9.76 -3.06 -9.45
N SER A 15 -8.70 -3.02 -8.64
CA SER A 15 -8.19 -4.19 -7.94
C SER A 15 -7.94 -3.85 -6.46
N PRO A 16 -8.91 -4.10 -5.57
CA PRO A 16 -8.73 -3.90 -4.14
C PRO A 16 -7.48 -4.62 -3.60
N VAL A 17 -7.25 -5.84 -4.05
CA VAL A 17 -6.05 -6.62 -3.65
C VAL A 17 -4.76 -5.88 -4.00
N SER A 18 -4.62 -5.42 -5.25
CA SER A 18 -3.44 -4.68 -5.70
C SER A 18 -3.29 -3.34 -4.98
N ARG A 19 -4.41 -2.63 -4.72
CA ARG A 19 -4.42 -1.38 -3.96
C ARG A 19 -3.98 -1.60 -2.52
N GLY A 20 -4.53 -2.62 -1.85
CA GLY A 20 -4.17 -2.97 -0.48
C GLY A 20 -2.71 -3.41 -0.35
N LYS A 21 -2.24 -4.27 -1.27
CA LYS A 21 -0.83 -4.65 -1.37
C LYS A 21 0.06 -3.43 -1.54
N TRP A 22 -0.31 -2.51 -2.43
CA TRP A 22 0.46 -1.29 -2.66
C TRP A 22 0.57 -0.42 -1.39
N VAL A 23 -0.53 -0.25 -0.63
CA VAL A 23 -0.53 0.50 0.64
C VAL A 23 0.41 -0.14 1.66
N LEU A 24 0.33 -1.47 1.82
CA LEU A 24 1.22 -2.22 2.72
C LEU A 24 2.69 -2.02 2.35
N GLU A 25 3.05 -2.23 1.10
CA GLU A 25 4.44 -2.22 0.64
C GLU A 25 5.02 -0.80 0.58
N ASN A 26 4.21 0.18 0.15
CA ASN A 26 4.72 1.50 -0.20
C ASN A 26 4.47 2.58 0.84
N LEU A 27 3.51 2.37 1.75
CA LEU A 27 3.25 3.31 2.84
C LEU A 27 3.62 2.74 4.22
N LEU A 28 3.52 1.42 4.41
CA LEU A 28 3.71 0.79 5.72
C LEU A 28 4.94 -0.11 5.82
N GLY A 29 5.63 -0.40 4.71
CA GLY A 29 6.84 -1.22 4.71
C GLY A 29 6.61 -2.69 5.11
N THR A 30 5.37 -3.16 5.02
CA THR A 30 4.98 -4.53 5.33
C THR A 30 4.54 -5.25 4.05
N PRO A 31 5.47 -5.79 3.25
CA PRO A 31 5.10 -6.47 2.01
C PRO A 31 4.18 -7.66 2.29
N ALA A 32 3.16 -7.79 1.45
CA ALA A 32 2.28 -8.95 1.52
C ALA A 32 3.05 -10.23 1.22
N PRO A 33 2.72 -11.36 1.88
CA PRO A 33 3.31 -12.65 1.58
C PRO A 33 3.15 -13.02 0.10
N ILE A 34 4.14 -13.73 -0.43
CA ILE A 34 4.07 -14.27 -1.79
C ILE A 34 3.05 -15.41 -1.79
N PRO A 35 2.09 -15.43 -2.75
CA PRO A 35 1.14 -16.52 -2.88
C PRO A 35 1.86 -17.88 -3.01
N PRO A 36 1.39 -18.96 -2.37
CA PRO A 36 1.94 -20.28 -2.57
C PRO A 36 1.83 -20.73 -4.04
N PRO A 37 2.74 -21.58 -4.52
CA PRO A 37 2.62 -22.14 -5.87
C PRO A 37 1.28 -22.85 -6.09
N GLY A 38 0.71 -22.72 -7.28
CA GLY A 38 -0.55 -23.39 -7.65
C GLY A 38 -1.83 -22.75 -7.14
N VAL A 39 -1.76 -21.57 -6.53
CA VAL A 39 -2.97 -20.84 -6.12
C VAL A 39 -3.60 -20.15 -7.34
N GLU A 40 -4.85 -20.48 -7.61
CA GLU A 40 -5.66 -19.78 -8.61
C GLU A 40 -5.94 -18.34 -8.17
N THR A 41 -5.40 -17.38 -8.91
CA THR A 41 -5.60 -15.95 -8.66
C THR A 41 -6.76 -15.35 -9.46
N ASN A 42 -7.42 -16.15 -10.29
CA ASN A 42 -8.52 -15.70 -11.11
C ASN A 42 -9.84 -15.65 -10.31
N LEU A 43 -10.43 -14.48 -10.23
CA LEU A 43 -11.70 -14.21 -9.51
C LEU A 43 -12.96 -14.55 -10.34
N GLY A 44 -12.84 -15.43 -11.33
CA GLY A 44 -13.90 -15.71 -12.29
C GLY A 44 -13.94 -14.71 -13.44
N GLY A 45 -14.34 -15.17 -14.61
CA GLY A 45 -14.40 -14.39 -15.84
C GLY A 45 -15.54 -13.36 -15.86
N ALA A 46 -15.79 -12.79 -17.04
CA ALA A 46 -16.83 -11.78 -17.29
C ALA A 46 -18.25 -12.23 -16.86
N GLU A 47 -18.55 -13.51 -16.88
CA GLU A 47 -19.86 -14.04 -16.44
C GLU A 47 -20.08 -13.86 -14.93
N ALA A 48 -19.07 -14.15 -14.10
CA ALA A 48 -19.16 -13.94 -12.65
C ALA A 48 -19.31 -12.45 -12.30
N ALA A 49 -18.78 -11.55 -13.14
CA ALA A 49 -18.91 -10.11 -12.97
C ALA A 49 -20.34 -9.59 -13.22
N LYS A 50 -21.18 -10.33 -13.96
CA LYS A 50 -22.57 -9.94 -14.22
C LYS A 50 -23.52 -10.23 -13.05
N THR A 51 -23.16 -11.18 -12.19
CA THR A 51 -24.06 -11.70 -11.14
C THR A 51 -23.66 -11.34 -9.72
N SER A 52 -22.42 -10.90 -9.50
CA SER A 52 -21.89 -10.58 -8.16
C SER A 52 -20.94 -9.39 -8.18
N SER A 53 -20.98 -8.58 -7.11
CA SER A 53 -20.03 -7.48 -6.95
C SER A 53 -18.60 -7.99 -6.81
N LEU A 54 -17.62 -7.15 -7.12
CA LEU A 54 -16.20 -7.49 -6.92
C LEU A 54 -15.91 -7.90 -5.47
N ARG A 55 -16.55 -7.22 -4.50
CA ARG A 55 -16.43 -7.55 -3.08
C ARG A 55 -16.95 -8.96 -2.78
N GLN A 56 -18.14 -9.33 -3.25
CA GLN A 56 -18.70 -10.67 -3.04
C GLN A 56 -17.81 -11.78 -3.60
N ARG A 57 -17.21 -11.55 -4.77
CA ARG A 57 -16.25 -12.50 -5.36
C ARG A 57 -14.97 -12.65 -4.53
N LEU A 58 -14.46 -11.56 -4.00
CA LEU A 58 -13.30 -11.59 -3.10
C LEU A 58 -13.62 -12.27 -1.77
N GLU A 59 -14.82 -12.05 -1.23
CA GLU A 59 -15.28 -12.71 0.00
C GLU A 59 -15.43 -14.22 -0.20
N ALA A 60 -15.99 -14.64 -1.34
CA ALA A 60 -16.07 -16.06 -1.71
C ALA A 60 -14.67 -16.69 -1.88
N HIS A 61 -13.73 -15.97 -2.51
CA HIS A 61 -12.34 -16.42 -2.63
C HIS A 61 -11.66 -16.57 -1.26
N ARG A 62 -11.93 -15.68 -0.32
CA ARG A 62 -11.40 -15.73 1.06
C ARG A 62 -12.02 -16.82 1.93
N ALA A 63 -13.04 -17.53 1.47
CA ALA A 63 -13.60 -18.68 2.20
C ALA A 63 -12.55 -19.79 2.38
N SER A 64 -11.58 -19.89 1.46
CA SER A 64 -10.43 -20.79 1.63
C SER A 64 -9.46 -20.24 2.68
N PRO A 65 -9.06 -21.02 3.70
CA PRO A 65 -8.09 -20.59 4.73
C PRO A 65 -6.74 -20.17 4.15
N THR A 66 -6.28 -20.83 3.09
CA THR A 66 -5.03 -20.50 2.40
C THR A 66 -5.08 -19.10 1.80
N CYS A 67 -6.19 -18.73 1.15
CA CYS A 67 -6.37 -17.40 0.56
C CYS A 67 -6.59 -16.34 1.65
N ALA A 68 -7.36 -16.69 2.69
CA ALA A 68 -7.69 -15.77 3.78
C ALA A 68 -6.45 -15.24 4.50
N SER A 69 -5.38 -16.02 4.63
CA SER A 69 -4.16 -15.64 5.34
C SER A 69 -3.54 -14.32 4.82
N CYS A 70 -3.53 -14.11 3.51
CA CYS A 70 -3.01 -12.90 2.87
C CYS A 70 -4.11 -11.83 2.68
N HIS A 71 -5.28 -12.26 2.19
CA HIS A 71 -6.35 -11.33 1.83
C HIS A 71 -6.96 -10.59 3.02
N ARG A 72 -6.96 -11.19 4.22
CA ARG A 72 -7.43 -10.54 5.45
C ARG A 72 -6.63 -9.28 5.78
N ILE A 73 -5.35 -9.22 5.37
CA ILE A 73 -4.48 -8.09 5.62
C ILE A 73 -4.59 -7.04 4.50
N MET A 74 -4.65 -7.48 3.23
CA MET A 74 -4.61 -6.60 2.07
C MET A 74 -5.96 -5.97 1.73
N ASP A 75 -7.01 -6.79 1.65
CA ASP A 75 -8.29 -6.38 1.09
C ASP A 75 -8.95 -5.20 1.81
N PRO A 76 -8.94 -5.10 3.16
CA PRO A 76 -9.56 -3.98 3.84
C PRO A 76 -9.01 -2.62 3.42
N MET A 77 -7.70 -2.53 3.20
CA MET A 77 -7.05 -1.30 2.73
C MET A 77 -7.45 -0.96 1.30
N GLY A 78 -7.58 -2.00 0.46
CA GLY A 78 -8.02 -1.82 -0.91
C GLY A 78 -9.49 -1.45 -1.03
N PHE A 79 -10.36 -2.07 -0.24
CA PHE A 79 -11.78 -1.71 -0.20
C PHE A 79 -12.00 -0.26 0.23
N ALA A 80 -11.23 0.24 1.18
CA ALA A 80 -11.28 1.64 1.58
C ALA A 80 -11.01 2.63 0.43
N LEU A 81 -10.41 2.16 -0.68
CA LEU A 81 -10.10 2.96 -1.87
C LEU A 81 -11.03 2.69 -3.07
N GLU A 82 -12.03 1.81 -2.94
CA GLU A 82 -12.88 1.40 -4.08
C GLU A 82 -13.81 2.50 -4.61
N ASN A 83 -14.05 3.54 -3.83
CA ASN A 83 -14.73 4.74 -4.33
C ASN A 83 -13.92 5.49 -5.39
N PHE A 84 -12.62 5.21 -5.55
CA PHE A 84 -11.84 5.71 -6.68
C PHE A 84 -11.85 4.67 -7.81
N ASP A 85 -12.21 5.11 -9.00
CA ASP A 85 -12.23 4.28 -10.21
C ASP A 85 -10.82 4.00 -10.77
N LEU A 86 -10.74 3.57 -12.02
CA LEU A 86 -9.49 3.24 -12.73
C LEU A 86 -8.60 4.46 -12.98
N ILE A 87 -9.19 5.66 -13.05
CA ILE A 87 -8.49 6.92 -13.35
C ILE A 87 -8.44 7.86 -12.14
N GLY A 88 -8.96 7.38 -10.98
CA GLY A 88 -8.99 8.15 -9.73
C GLY A 88 -10.20 9.09 -9.61
N GLU A 89 -11.23 8.91 -10.42
CA GLU A 89 -12.49 9.62 -10.29
C GLU A 89 -13.33 8.99 -9.18
N TRP A 90 -14.06 9.82 -8.45
CA TRP A 90 -14.92 9.37 -7.36
C TRP A 90 -16.20 8.75 -7.89
N ARG A 91 -16.55 7.56 -7.40
CA ARG A 91 -17.79 6.85 -7.71
C ARG A 91 -18.43 6.25 -6.46
N GLU A 92 -19.75 6.14 -6.46
CA GLU A 92 -20.51 5.49 -5.39
C GLU A 92 -21.02 4.10 -5.80
N TYR A 93 -21.00 3.82 -7.09
CA TYR A 93 -21.49 2.58 -7.67
C TYR A 93 -20.44 1.93 -8.57
N ASP A 94 -20.45 0.62 -8.62
CA ASP A 94 -19.70 -0.22 -9.57
C ASP A 94 -20.76 -1.03 -10.38
N GLY A 95 -21.08 -0.55 -11.57
CA GLY A 95 -22.24 -1.02 -12.30
C GLY A 95 -23.53 -0.78 -11.49
N PRO A 96 -24.37 -1.82 -11.28
CA PRO A 96 -25.60 -1.72 -10.49
C PRO A 96 -25.36 -1.75 -8.98
N SER A 97 -24.16 -2.13 -8.52
CA SER A 97 -23.87 -2.37 -7.11
C SER A 97 -23.34 -1.14 -6.43
N LYS A 98 -23.93 -0.77 -5.28
CA LYS A 98 -23.36 0.27 -4.42
C LYS A 98 -22.03 -0.21 -3.84
N ILE A 99 -21.04 0.68 -3.87
CA ILE A 99 -19.71 0.36 -3.34
C ILE A 99 -19.76 0.34 -1.81
N ASP A 100 -19.30 -0.76 -1.22
CA ASP A 100 -19.04 -0.88 0.19
C ASP A 100 -17.53 -0.77 0.42
N SER A 101 -17.09 0.39 0.93
CA SER A 101 -15.70 0.70 1.23
C SER A 101 -15.33 0.45 2.70
N THR A 102 -16.14 -0.33 3.42
CA THR A 102 -15.85 -0.71 4.81
C THR A 102 -14.85 -1.86 4.90
N GLY A 103 -14.08 -1.90 5.97
CA GLY A 103 -13.16 -2.99 6.27
C GLY A 103 -12.67 -2.93 7.71
N GLN A 104 -11.92 -3.94 8.10
CA GLN A 104 -11.24 -3.99 9.39
C GLN A 104 -9.78 -4.35 9.15
N LEU A 105 -8.86 -3.51 9.60
CA LEU A 105 -7.42 -3.77 9.49
C LEU A 105 -7.00 -4.95 10.39
N ALA A 106 -5.80 -5.47 10.17
CA ALA A 106 -5.29 -6.63 10.90
C ALA A 106 -5.21 -6.42 12.44
N ASP A 107 -5.07 -5.18 12.88
CA ASP A 107 -5.07 -4.79 14.30
C ASP A 107 -6.47 -4.54 14.89
N GLY A 108 -7.52 -4.82 14.11
CA GLY A 108 -8.91 -4.60 14.52
C GLY A 108 -9.44 -3.18 14.25
N THR A 109 -8.63 -2.27 13.75
CA THR A 109 -9.07 -0.89 13.43
C THR A 109 -10.13 -0.89 12.34
N PRO A 110 -11.34 -0.38 12.56
CA PRO A 110 -12.33 -0.25 11.50
C PRO A 110 -11.95 0.88 10.55
N VAL A 111 -12.18 0.67 9.24
CA VAL A 111 -11.97 1.67 8.21
C VAL A 111 -13.20 1.76 7.31
N LYS A 112 -13.59 2.98 6.98
CA LYS A 112 -14.66 3.29 6.03
C LYS A 112 -14.19 4.39 5.09
N GLY A 113 -13.79 3.96 3.89
CA GLY A 113 -13.31 4.86 2.86
C GLY A 113 -11.90 5.42 3.11
N PRO A 114 -11.42 6.27 2.19
CA PRO A 114 -10.04 6.75 2.17
C PRO A 114 -9.67 7.66 3.36
N GLY A 115 -10.65 8.35 3.95
CA GLY A 115 -10.41 9.21 5.11
C GLY A 115 -9.95 8.42 6.34
N ASP A 116 -10.60 7.28 6.62
CA ASP A 116 -10.24 6.40 7.73
C ASP A 116 -8.91 5.69 7.45
N LEU A 117 -8.71 5.23 6.22
CA LEU A 117 -7.43 4.63 5.82
C LEU A 117 -6.28 5.62 6.02
N ARG A 118 -6.47 6.90 5.62
CA ARG A 118 -5.47 7.94 5.86
C ARG A 118 -5.16 8.10 7.35
N ARG A 119 -6.20 8.13 8.21
CA ARG A 119 -6.01 8.22 9.67
C ARG A 119 -5.24 7.02 10.22
N ALA A 120 -5.56 5.82 9.76
CA ALA A 120 -4.87 4.60 10.15
C ALA A 120 -3.39 4.59 9.74
N VAL A 121 -3.05 5.11 8.55
CA VAL A 121 -1.66 5.28 8.11
C VAL A 121 -0.94 6.34 8.96
N LEU A 122 -1.59 7.47 9.24
CA LEU A 122 -1.03 8.51 10.10
C LEU A 122 -0.80 8.03 11.54
N GLY A 123 -1.65 7.13 12.06
CA GLY A 123 -1.43 6.48 13.34
C GLY A 123 -0.18 5.57 13.39
N ARG A 124 0.42 5.30 12.22
CA ARG A 124 1.67 4.56 12.05
C ARG A 124 2.74 5.41 11.37
N SER A 125 2.83 6.67 11.79
CA SER A 125 3.71 7.67 11.16
C SER A 125 5.16 7.20 11.08
N ASP A 126 5.69 6.54 12.12
CA ASP A 126 7.07 6.03 12.13
C ASP A 126 7.34 5.03 10.99
N ALA A 127 6.39 4.11 10.74
CA ALA A 127 6.50 3.16 9.64
C ALA A 127 6.45 3.90 8.29
N PHE A 128 5.51 4.83 8.13
CA PHE A 128 5.39 5.64 6.92
C PHE A 128 6.66 6.46 6.66
N MET A 129 7.19 7.16 7.67
CA MET A 129 8.40 7.96 7.55
C MET A 129 9.63 7.12 7.23
N THR A 130 9.73 5.92 7.81
CA THR A 130 10.81 4.97 7.50
C THR A 130 10.76 4.56 6.03
N VAL A 131 9.61 4.11 5.55
CA VAL A 131 9.44 3.69 4.14
C VAL A 131 9.67 4.86 3.17
N ALA A 132 9.15 6.04 3.49
CA ALA A 132 9.38 7.23 2.67
C ALA A 132 10.88 7.56 2.58
N THR A 133 11.60 7.47 3.70
CA THR A 133 13.05 7.70 3.74
C THR A 133 13.82 6.66 2.94
N GLU A 134 13.49 5.36 3.08
CA GLU A 134 14.10 4.29 2.30
C GLU A 134 13.93 4.48 0.80
N LYS A 135 12.73 4.86 0.36
CA LYS A 135 12.44 5.11 -1.06
C LYS A 135 13.17 6.34 -1.59
N LEU A 136 13.23 7.41 -0.82
CA LEU A 136 13.99 8.61 -1.16
C LEU A 136 15.49 8.32 -1.23
N MET A 137 16.03 7.55 -0.27
CA MET A 137 17.42 7.11 -0.31
C MET A 137 17.71 6.20 -1.49
N THR A 138 16.82 5.25 -1.82
CA THR A 138 16.95 4.40 -3.01
C THR A 138 17.06 5.25 -4.26
N TYR A 139 16.22 6.28 -4.39
CA TYR A 139 16.28 7.23 -5.51
C TYR A 139 17.58 8.02 -5.51
N ALA A 140 17.97 8.60 -4.37
CA ALA A 140 19.15 9.45 -4.26
C ALA A 140 20.47 8.69 -4.48
N LEU A 141 20.55 7.43 -4.03
CA LEU A 141 21.74 6.59 -4.14
C LEU A 141 21.84 5.81 -5.46
N GLY A 142 20.73 5.74 -6.23
CA GLY A 142 20.65 4.92 -7.45
C GLY A 142 20.79 3.41 -7.20
N ARG A 143 20.55 2.94 -5.97
CA ARG A 143 20.60 1.54 -5.56
C ARG A 143 19.59 1.24 -4.44
N PRO A 144 19.15 0.00 -4.27
CA PRO A 144 18.33 -0.38 -3.13
C PRO A 144 19.03 -0.07 -1.79
N VAL A 145 18.24 0.32 -0.82
CA VAL A 145 18.67 0.46 0.57
C VAL A 145 18.87 -0.94 1.16
N GLY A 146 20.05 -1.20 1.73
CA GLY A 146 20.39 -2.47 2.35
C GLY A 146 20.32 -2.39 3.88
N ALA A 147 20.50 -3.55 4.55
CA ALA A 147 20.48 -3.63 6.01
C ALA A 147 21.52 -2.69 6.66
N TYR A 148 22.67 -2.48 6.03
CA TYR A 148 23.73 -1.59 6.49
C TYR A 148 23.37 -0.08 6.39
N ASP A 149 22.38 0.29 5.59
CA ASP A 149 21.86 1.67 5.49
C ASP A 149 20.81 1.97 6.58
N MET A 150 20.21 0.97 7.20
CA MET A 150 19.10 1.13 8.14
C MET A 150 19.43 1.98 9.38
N PRO A 151 20.63 1.98 9.94
CA PRO A 151 21.00 2.94 10.98
C PRO A 151 20.89 4.40 10.51
N THR A 152 21.29 4.69 9.27
CA THR A 152 21.17 6.03 8.65
C THR A 152 19.71 6.38 8.44
N VAL A 153 18.88 5.46 7.91
CA VAL A 153 17.43 5.67 7.76
C VAL A 153 16.80 6.07 9.09
N ARG A 154 17.06 5.29 10.16
CA ARG A 154 16.51 5.58 11.50
C ARG A 154 16.96 6.93 12.05
N ALA A 155 18.24 7.27 11.87
CA ALA A 155 18.76 8.58 12.32
C ALA A 155 18.08 9.76 11.59
N ILE A 156 17.84 9.63 10.28
CA ILE A 156 17.13 10.64 9.48
C ILE A 156 15.69 10.78 9.96
N VAL A 157 14.96 9.68 10.15
CA VAL A 157 13.57 9.68 10.63
C VAL A 157 13.49 10.31 12.03
N HIS A 158 14.34 9.91 12.95
CA HIS A 158 14.37 10.48 14.30
C HIS A 158 14.64 12.01 14.29
N ARG A 159 15.55 12.47 13.43
CA ARG A 159 15.81 13.91 13.27
C ARG A 159 14.62 14.64 12.62
N ALA A 160 13.93 14.03 11.66
CA ALA A 160 12.75 14.59 11.05
C ALA A 160 11.59 14.74 12.05
N ALA A 161 11.41 13.77 12.94
CA ALA A 161 10.39 13.81 13.99
C ALA A 161 10.59 15.04 14.91
N ALA A 162 11.83 15.37 15.26
CA ALA A 162 12.15 16.59 16.02
C ALA A 162 11.81 17.90 15.26
N ASN A 163 11.57 17.83 13.95
CA ASN A 163 11.23 18.95 13.07
C ASN A 163 9.81 18.83 12.48
N ASN A 164 8.88 18.22 13.21
CA ASN A 164 7.49 17.99 12.79
C ASN A 164 7.37 17.22 11.47
N ASP A 165 8.20 16.23 11.25
CA ASP A 165 8.20 15.33 10.07
C ASP A 165 8.24 16.09 8.73
N ARG A 166 8.90 17.22 8.68
CA ARG A 166 9.00 18.03 7.45
C ARG A 166 9.73 17.25 6.36
N PHE A 167 9.16 17.21 5.17
CA PHE A 167 9.76 16.53 4.02
C PHE A 167 11.18 17.04 3.71
N SER A 168 11.42 18.34 3.88
CA SER A 168 12.77 18.92 3.73
C SER A 168 13.79 18.33 4.70
N SER A 169 13.38 17.94 5.92
CA SER A 169 14.28 17.30 6.89
C SER A 169 14.76 15.92 6.41
N LEU A 170 13.91 15.16 5.70
CA LEU A 170 14.30 13.89 5.08
C LEU A 170 15.34 14.14 3.98
N ILE A 171 15.08 15.10 3.07
CA ILE A 171 15.98 15.42 1.97
C ILE A 171 17.35 15.88 2.52
N THR A 172 17.36 16.84 3.46
CA THR A 172 18.60 17.32 4.08
C THR A 172 19.35 16.18 4.76
N GLY A 173 18.61 15.33 5.50
CA GLY A 173 19.19 14.17 6.17
C GLY A 173 19.85 13.16 5.23
N ILE A 174 19.28 12.95 4.07
CA ILE A 174 19.86 12.08 3.03
C ILE A 174 21.13 12.73 2.46
N ILE A 175 21.07 14.00 2.08
CA ILE A 175 22.21 14.73 1.50
C ILE A 175 23.40 14.75 2.47
N GLU A 176 23.16 14.93 3.76
CA GLU A 176 24.21 14.96 4.79
C GLU A 176 24.72 13.58 5.20
N SER A 177 24.08 12.51 4.76
CA SER A 177 24.47 11.15 5.14
C SER A 177 25.78 10.70 4.48
N ASP A 178 26.54 9.90 5.21
CA ASP A 178 27.75 9.26 4.67
C ASP A 178 27.46 8.41 3.43
N ALA A 179 26.29 7.78 3.40
CA ALA A 179 25.85 6.96 2.28
C ALA A 179 25.72 7.77 0.96
N PHE A 180 25.37 9.05 1.07
CA PHE A 180 25.27 9.96 -0.07
C PHE A 180 26.60 10.67 -0.38
N GLN A 181 27.31 11.12 0.66
CA GLN A 181 28.54 11.91 0.54
C GLN A 181 29.78 11.10 0.19
N LYS A 182 29.83 9.83 0.61
CA LYS A 182 31.03 8.99 0.49
C LYS A 182 30.83 7.86 -0.51
N ARG A 183 31.81 7.69 -1.39
CA ARG A 183 31.85 6.56 -2.32
C ARG A 183 32.86 5.53 -1.83
N ILE A 184 32.44 4.29 -1.64
CA ILE A 184 33.39 3.19 -1.40
C ILE A 184 34.18 2.98 -2.69
N LYS A 185 35.47 3.23 -2.69
CA LYS A 185 36.36 2.79 -3.77
C LYS A 185 36.41 1.27 -3.74
N LYS A 186 35.94 0.62 -4.78
CA LYS A 186 36.22 -0.80 -5.03
C LYS A 186 37.64 -1.00 -5.47
#